data_df33051c668abf78fa2bf3a7cb6368c9
#
_entry.id   df33051c668abf78fa2bf3a7cb6368c9
#
_cell.length_a   1.000
_cell.length_b   1.000
_cell.length_c   1.000
_cell.angle_alpha   90.00
_cell.angle_beta   90.00
_cell.angle_gamma   90.00
#
_symmetry.space_group_name_H-M   'P 1'
#
loop_
_entity.id
_entity.type
_entity.pdbx_description
1 polymer ?
#
loop_
_entity_poly.entity_id
_entity_poly.type
_entity_poly.pdbx_seq_one_letter_code
_entity_poly.pdbx_strand_id
1 'polypeptide(L)'
;TCGLCMKEILFIRNNIEKWRAMEGMIDNVKFEMPDQLADAYTELTADLAFAQTHYPHSRITIYLNKLASALHNEIYRNKREKWSRLVTFWTQEVPDVMWKERKLLLLSFIIFMVSVLIGVVSTLGDESFPRLILGDGYMDMTLENIAKGEPMGVYGNEEEGGMFIGITLNNIMVSFNVFVSGVLTSFMSGFLLFRNGIMVGCFDTFFYQHGLLGESLLATMLHGTLELSAIIVAGAAGLAIGNGW
;
A
#
# COMPACT_ATOMS: atom_id res chain seq x y z
N THR A 1 -13.47 -58.62 17.20
CA THR A 1 -13.38 -58.15 15.77
C THR A 1 -14.74 -57.75 15.18
N CYS A 2 -15.83 -58.42 15.53
CA CYS A 2 -17.16 -58.11 14.95
C CYS A 2 -17.79 -56.81 15.44
N GLY A 3 -17.56 -56.39 16.69
CA GLY A 3 -18.15 -55.15 17.27
C GLY A 3 -17.51 -53.86 16.75
N LEU A 4 -16.23 -53.87 16.39
CA LEU A 4 -15.54 -52.68 15.81
C LEU A 4 -15.98 -52.44 14.38
N CYS A 5 -16.14 -53.53 13.59
CA CYS A 5 -16.57 -53.47 12.20
C CYS A 5 -18.03 -52.93 12.07
N MET A 6 -18.90 -53.31 13.00
CA MET A 6 -20.28 -52.82 13.02
C MET A 6 -20.36 -51.29 13.39
N LYS A 7 -19.49 -50.81 14.29
CA LYS A 7 -19.39 -49.40 14.63
C LYS A 7 -18.82 -48.55 13.48
N GLU A 8 -17.88 -49.09 12.73
CA GLU A 8 -17.31 -48.43 11.53
C GLU A 8 -18.37 -48.26 10.43
N ILE A 9 -19.14 -49.32 10.14
CA ILE A 9 -20.21 -49.26 9.13
C ILE A 9 -21.27 -48.23 9.52
N LEU A 10 -21.61 -48.10 10.80
CA LEU A 10 -22.56 -47.11 11.28
C LEU A 10 -22.02 -45.69 11.13
N PHE A 11 -20.72 -45.46 11.42
CA PHE A 11 -20.04 -44.19 11.22
C PHE A 11 -20.05 -43.76 9.78
N ILE A 12 -19.71 -44.67 8.87
CA ILE A 12 -19.76 -44.40 7.41
C ILE A 12 -21.17 -44.03 6.97
N ARG A 13 -22.16 -44.87 7.34
CA ARG A 13 -23.56 -44.65 6.94
C ARG A 13 -24.12 -43.33 7.40
N ASN A 14 -23.73 -42.85 8.57
CA ASN A 14 -24.21 -41.57 9.12
C ASN A 14 -23.57 -40.35 8.50
N ASN A 15 -22.38 -40.48 7.88
CA ASN A 15 -21.61 -39.34 7.39
C ASN A 15 -21.36 -39.36 5.88
N ILE A 16 -21.67 -40.46 5.17
CA ILE A 16 -21.32 -40.64 3.76
C ILE A 16 -21.95 -39.58 2.83
N GLU A 17 -23.18 -39.15 3.10
CA GLU A 17 -23.85 -38.14 2.32
C GLU A 17 -23.18 -36.76 2.47
N LYS A 18 -22.77 -36.44 3.69
CA LYS A 18 -22.01 -35.23 3.99
C LYS A 18 -20.67 -35.22 3.25
N TRP A 19 -19.93 -36.30 3.29
CA TRP A 19 -18.63 -36.39 2.61
C TRP A 19 -18.76 -36.35 1.08
N ARG A 20 -19.82 -36.95 0.52
CA ARG A 20 -20.14 -36.85 -0.92
C ARG A 20 -20.51 -35.40 -1.31
N ALA A 21 -21.22 -34.68 -0.47
CA ALA A 21 -21.50 -33.28 -0.71
C ALA A 21 -20.20 -32.44 -0.73
N MET A 22 -19.28 -32.71 0.21
CA MET A 22 -17.95 -32.06 0.25
C MET A 22 -17.08 -32.41 -0.97
N GLU A 23 -17.15 -33.67 -1.45
CA GLU A 23 -16.46 -34.10 -2.67
C GLU A 23 -17.04 -33.36 -3.90
N GLY A 24 -18.36 -33.21 -3.99
CA GLY A 24 -19.04 -32.43 -5.03
C GLY A 24 -18.69 -30.94 -4.98
N MET A 25 -18.30 -30.42 -3.83
CA MET A 25 -17.78 -29.05 -3.67
C MET A 25 -16.44 -28.87 -4.39
N ILE A 26 -15.59 -29.87 -4.40
CA ILE A 26 -14.28 -29.82 -5.06
C ILE A 26 -14.42 -29.88 -6.58
N ASP A 27 -15.34 -30.72 -7.09
CA ASP A 27 -15.55 -30.93 -8.52
C ASP A 27 -16.29 -29.74 -9.18
N ASN A 28 -17.14 -29.04 -8.45
CA ASN A 28 -17.84 -27.85 -8.92
C ASN A 28 -17.06 -26.58 -8.61
N VAL A 29 -16.10 -26.22 -9.45
CA VAL A 29 -15.17 -25.08 -9.35
C VAL A 29 -15.86 -23.69 -9.30
N LYS A 30 -17.15 -23.58 -9.05
CA LYS A 30 -17.91 -22.33 -8.90
C LYS A 30 -18.23 -22.02 -7.45
N PHE A 31 -17.23 -22.10 -6.56
CA PHE A 31 -17.42 -21.62 -5.19
C PHE A 31 -17.21 -20.11 -5.11
N GLU A 32 -18.32 -19.39 -4.96
CA GLU A 32 -18.36 -17.95 -4.69
C GLU A 32 -18.18 -17.62 -3.19
N MET A 33 -18.08 -18.63 -2.31
CA MET A 33 -18.00 -18.41 -0.85
C MET A 33 -16.83 -19.20 -0.21
N PRO A 34 -15.69 -18.55 0.06
CA PRO A 34 -14.54 -19.15 0.75
C PRO A 34 -14.88 -19.71 2.14
N ASP A 35 -15.86 -19.10 2.82
CA ASP A 35 -16.25 -19.47 4.19
C ASP A 35 -16.87 -20.88 4.24
N GLN A 36 -17.69 -21.26 3.27
CA GLN A 36 -18.30 -22.60 3.20
C GLN A 36 -17.26 -23.72 3.02
N LEU A 37 -16.18 -23.42 2.28
CA LEU A 37 -15.10 -24.38 2.08
C LEU A 37 -14.27 -24.55 3.35
N ALA A 38 -14.06 -23.47 4.11
CA ALA A 38 -13.36 -23.49 5.38
C ALA A 38 -14.17 -24.24 6.46
N ASP A 39 -15.49 -24.04 6.51
CA ASP A 39 -16.40 -24.76 7.41
C ASP A 39 -16.41 -26.26 7.08
N ALA A 40 -16.53 -26.62 5.80
CA ALA A 40 -16.48 -28.00 5.35
C ALA A 40 -15.14 -28.69 5.71
N TYR A 41 -14.03 -27.98 5.55
CA TYR A 41 -12.70 -28.48 5.95
C TYR A 41 -12.59 -28.72 7.43
N THR A 42 -13.10 -27.78 8.26
CA THR A 42 -13.08 -27.91 9.72
C THR A 42 -13.91 -29.12 10.19
N GLU A 43 -15.09 -29.32 9.61
CA GLU A 43 -15.95 -30.46 9.92
C GLU A 43 -15.33 -31.79 9.46
N LEU A 44 -14.74 -31.82 8.27
CA LEU A 44 -14.07 -33.00 7.73
C LEU A 44 -12.84 -33.41 8.54
N THR A 45 -12.08 -32.42 9.04
CA THR A 45 -10.89 -32.70 9.89
C THR A 45 -11.30 -33.29 11.23
N ALA A 46 -12.44 -32.91 11.80
CA ALA A 46 -12.97 -33.56 13.00
C ALA A 46 -13.35 -35.03 12.75
N ASP A 47 -14.02 -35.31 11.63
CA ASP A 47 -14.36 -36.70 11.23
C ASP A 47 -13.10 -37.53 10.95
N LEU A 48 -12.08 -36.93 10.31
CA LEU A 48 -10.80 -37.58 10.07
C LEU A 48 -10.06 -37.91 11.38
N ALA A 49 -10.04 -36.98 12.33
CA ALA A 49 -9.43 -37.20 13.65
C ALA A 49 -10.13 -38.34 14.40
N PHE A 50 -11.46 -38.40 14.35
CA PHE A 50 -12.24 -39.52 14.90
C PHE A 50 -11.89 -40.85 14.21
N ALA A 51 -11.83 -40.86 12.89
CA ALA A 51 -11.47 -42.06 12.14
C ALA A 51 -10.04 -42.53 12.40
N GLN A 52 -9.07 -41.62 12.51
CA GLN A 52 -7.69 -41.93 12.86
C GLN A 52 -7.56 -42.54 14.26
N THR A 53 -8.38 -42.11 15.21
CA THR A 53 -8.36 -42.60 16.58
C THR A 53 -8.99 -44.00 16.68
N HIS A 54 -10.13 -44.23 15.99
CA HIS A 54 -10.93 -45.43 16.18
C HIS A 54 -10.70 -46.48 15.09
N TYR A 55 -10.29 -46.09 13.89
CA TYR A 55 -10.14 -46.91 12.68
C TYR A 55 -8.83 -46.67 11.92
N PRO A 56 -7.64 -46.65 12.59
CA PRO A 56 -6.39 -46.14 12.01
C PRO A 56 -5.95 -46.85 10.73
N HIS A 57 -6.31 -48.11 10.56
CA HIS A 57 -5.93 -48.94 9.41
C HIS A 57 -7.09 -49.15 8.40
N SER A 58 -8.17 -48.43 8.55
CA SER A 58 -9.35 -48.56 7.70
C SER A 58 -9.20 -47.80 6.38
N ARG A 59 -9.89 -48.28 5.35
CA ARG A 59 -10.01 -47.59 4.07
C ARG A 59 -10.72 -46.22 4.20
N ILE A 60 -11.60 -46.07 5.19
CA ILE A 60 -12.29 -44.81 5.45
C ILE A 60 -11.32 -43.71 5.90
N THR A 61 -10.34 -44.02 6.73
CA THR A 61 -9.32 -43.07 7.16
C THR A 61 -8.45 -42.59 5.98
N ILE A 62 -8.13 -43.50 5.05
CA ILE A 62 -7.42 -43.12 3.82
C ILE A 62 -8.28 -42.23 2.92
N TYR A 63 -9.57 -42.53 2.80
CA TYR A 63 -10.51 -41.73 2.01
C TYR A 63 -10.65 -40.31 2.59
N LEU A 64 -10.93 -40.18 3.89
CA LEU A 64 -11.08 -38.90 4.54
C LEU A 64 -9.79 -38.05 4.49
N ASN A 65 -8.63 -38.66 4.62
CA ASN A 65 -7.35 -37.98 4.49
C ASN A 65 -7.12 -37.44 3.07
N LYS A 66 -7.49 -38.20 2.03
CA LYS A 66 -7.45 -37.71 0.64
C LYS A 66 -8.41 -36.55 0.41
N LEU A 67 -9.62 -36.67 0.92
CA LEU A 67 -10.64 -35.62 0.79
C LEU A 67 -10.22 -34.34 1.53
N ALA A 68 -9.69 -34.47 2.75
CA ALA A 68 -9.15 -33.33 3.51
C ALA A 68 -7.99 -32.65 2.79
N SER A 69 -7.07 -33.44 2.21
CA SER A 69 -5.97 -32.89 1.41
C SER A 69 -6.46 -32.18 0.16
N ALA A 70 -7.51 -32.70 -0.49
CA ALA A 70 -8.09 -32.06 -1.67
C ALA A 70 -8.78 -30.74 -1.32
N LEU A 71 -9.58 -30.69 -0.24
CA LEU A 71 -10.18 -29.45 0.28
C LEU A 71 -9.14 -28.43 0.70
N HIS A 72 -8.10 -28.85 1.42
CA HIS A 72 -6.98 -28.02 1.80
C HIS A 72 -6.32 -27.38 0.56
N ASN A 73 -6.00 -28.18 -0.44
CA ASN A 73 -5.39 -27.69 -1.67
C ASN A 73 -6.29 -26.71 -2.41
N GLU A 74 -7.62 -26.88 -2.36
CA GLU A 74 -8.56 -25.96 -3.02
C GLU A 74 -8.69 -24.64 -2.22
N ILE A 75 -8.69 -24.68 -0.89
CA ILE A 75 -8.69 -23.48 -0.02
C ILE A 75 -7.43 -22.65 -0.28
N TYR A 76 -6.27 -23.31 -0.32
CA TYR A 76 -4.98 -22.65 -0.52
C TYR A 76 -4.56 -22.56 -1.99
N ARG A 77 -5.42 -23.00 -2.91
CA ARG A 77 -5.17 -22.86 -4.33
C ARG A 77 -5.06 -21.39 -4.67
N ASN A 78 -3.81 -20.95 -4.90
CA ASN A 78 -3.49 -19.61 -5.31
C ASN A 78 -4.11 -19.37 -6.69
N LYS A 79 -5.36 -18.86 -6.72
CA LYS A 79 -5.97 -18.42 -7.99
C LYS A 79 -5.06 -17.33 -8.53
N ARG A 80 -4.31 -17.62 -9.59
CA ARG A 80 -3.56 -16.58 -10.32
C ARG A 80 -4.55 -15.45 -10.58
N GLU A 81 -4.35 -14.35 -9.86
CA GLU A 81 -5.19 -13.17 -10.04
C GLU A 81 -5.09 -12.74 -11.51
N LYS A 82 -6.23 -12.66 -12.17
CA LYS A 82 -6.28 -12.27 -13.58
C LYS A 82 -5.83 -10.80 -13.66
N TRP A 83 -5.22 -10.42 -14.77
CA TRP A 83 -4.88 -9.01 -15.07
C TRP A 83 -6.08 -8.06 -14.88
N SER A 84 -7.30 -8.55 -15.08
CA SER A 84 -8.54 -7.83 -14.77
C SER A 84 -8.63 -7.35 -13.32
N ARG A 85 -8.00 -8.04 -12.36
CA ARG A 85 -7.97 -7.63 -10.95
C ARG A 85 -7.18 -6.32 -10.76
N LEU A 86 -6.03 -6.18 -11.46
CA LEU A 86 -5.27 -4.93 -11.45
C LEU A 86 -6.09 -3.77 -12.02
N VAL A 87 -6.80 -4.00 -13.11
CA VAL A 87 -7.68 -2.99 -13.70
C VAL A 87 -8.79 -2.61 -12.73
N THR A 88 -9.49 -3.58 -12.14
CA THR A 88 -10.56 -3.34 -11.15
C THR A 88 -10.01 -2.60 -9.94
N PHE A 89 -8.83 -2.96 -9.44
CA PHE A 89 -8.17 -2.27 -8.33
C PHE A 89 -7.99 -0.77 -8.61
N TRP A 90 -7.39 -0.42 -9.75
CA TRP A 90 -7.12 0.97 -10.08
C TRP A 90 -8.34 1.78 -10.53
N THR A 91 -9.35 1.13 -11.16
CA THR A 91 -10.52 1.83 -11.71
C THR A 91 -11.70 1.91 -10.77
N GLN A 92 -11.77 1.03 -9.76
CA GLN A 92 -12.90 0.97 -8.84
C GLN A 92 -12.45 1.07 -7.37
N GLU A 93 -11.60 0.17 -6.91
CA GLU A 93 -11.25 0.09 -5.48
C GLU A 93 -10.50 1.33 -4.98
N VAL A 94 -9.50 1.80 -5.71
CA VAL A 94 -8.72 2.99 -5.32
C VAL A 94 -9.59 4.26 -5.33
N PRO A 95 -10.38 4.57 -6.38
CA PRO A 95 -11.30 5.71 -6.35
C PRO A 95 -12.35 5.64 -5.25
N ASP A 96 -12.90 4.45 -4.98
CA ASP A 96 -13.89 4.26 -3.92
C ASP A 96 -13.30 4.55 -2.54
N VAL A 97 -12.09 4.06 -2.25
CA VAL A 97 -11.38 4.35 -1.00
C VAL A 97 -11.05 5.83 -0.90
N MET A 98 -10.55 6.46 -1.97
CA MET A 98 -10.26 7.90 -1.97
C MET A 98 -11.53 8.73 -1.74
N TRP A 99 -12.66 8.34 -2.32
CA TRP A 99 -13.94 9.00 -2.09
C TRP A 99 -14.43 8.83 -0.65
N LYS A 100 -14.28 7.64 -0.10
CA LYS A 100 -14.64 7.35 1.30
C LYS A 100 -13.82 8.19 2.27
N GLU A 101 -12.52 8.30 2.03
CA GLU A 101 -11.57 9.04 2.89
C GLU A 101 -11.33 10.49 2.43
N ARG A 102 -12.22 11.06 1.58
CA ARG A 102 -12.05 12.40 1.00
C ARG A 102 -11.85 13.52 2.02
N LYS A 103 -12.34 13.36 3.27
CA LYS A 103 -12.15 14.35 4.33
C LYS A 103 -10.69 14.39 4.80
N LEU A 104 -10.06 13.22 4.95
CA LEU A 104 -8.65 13.14 5.30
C LEU A 104 -7.75 13.56 4.14
N LEU A 105 -8.16 13.24 2.90
CA LEU A 105 -7.46 13.73 1.71
C LEU A 105 -7.50 15.27 1.63
N LEU A 106 -8.66 15.88 1.88
CA LEU A 106 -8.81 17.33 1.95
C LEU A 106 -7.99 17.93 3.10
N LEU A 107 -7.99 17.31 4.27
CA LEU A 107 -7.19 17.77 5.41
C LEU A 107 -5.69 17.73 5.08
N SER A 108 -5.19 16.64 4.50
CA SER A 108 -3.81 16.49 4.04
C SER A 108 -3.46 17.58 3.03
N PHE A 109 -4.32 17.81 2.03
CA PHE A 109 -4.15 18.89 1.06
C PHE A 109 -4.08 20.27 1.71
N ILE A 110 -4.97 20.57 2.67
CA ILE A 110 -4.99 21.85 3.38
C ILE A 110 -3.70 22.02 4.20
N ILE A 111 -3.28 21.01 4.94
CA ILE A 111 -2.01 21.04 5.69
C ILE A 111 -0.85 21.37 4.75
N PHE A 112 -0.77 20.68 3.62
CA PHE A 112 0.28 20.89 2.64
C PHE A 112 0.25 22.33 2.06
N MET A 113 -0.91 22.80 1.62
CA MET A 113 -1.05 24.14 1.02
C MET A 113 -0.77 25.28 2.02
N VAL A 114 -1.24 25.14 3.26
CA VAL A 114 -0.92 26.09 4.33
C VAL A 114 0.59 26.11 4.60
N SER A 115 1.24 24.96 4.58
CA SER A 115 2.69 24.84 4.75
C SER A 115 3.46 25.49 3.62
N VAL A 116 3.02 25.31 2.37
CA VAL A 116 3.60 26.00 1.20
C VAL A 116 3.48 27.53 1.38
N LEU A 117 2.32 28.04 1.77
CA LEU A 117 2.12 29.47 2.02
C LEU A 117 3.03 30.00 3.14
N ILE A 118 3.22 29.23 4.21
CA ILE A 118 4.16 29.59 5.28
C ILE A 118 5.58 29.66 4.70
N GLY A 119 6.01 28.69 3.91
CA GLY A 119 7.30 28.69 3.25
C GLY A 119 7.51 29.91 2.36
N VAL A 120 6.49 30.26 1.55
CA VAL A 120 6.50 31.45 0.68
C VAL A 120 6.66 32.74 1.52
N VAL A 121 5.80 32.94 2.50
CA VAL A 121 5.78 34.19 3.31
C VAL A 121 7.08 34.32 4.11
N SER A 122 7.58 33.23 4.70
CA SER A 122 8.83 33.23 5.47
C SER A 122 10.04 33.55 4.59
N THR A 123 10.10 33.00 3.38
CA THR A 123 11.19 33.28 2.42
C THR A 123 11.16 34.72 1.90
N LEU A 124 9.95 35.29 1.70
CA LEU A 124 9.82 36.71 1.31
C LEU A 124 10.21 37.64 2.45
N GLY A 125 10.01 37.25 3.69
CA GLY A 125 10.30 38.08 4.89
C GLY A 125 11.72 37.99 5.40
N ASP A 126 12.44 36.90 5.13
CA ASP A 126 13.78 36.64 5.65
C ASP A 126 14.66 35.95 4.61
N GLU A 127 15.69 36.64 4.13
CA GLU A 127 16.67 36.13 3.17
C GLU A 127 17.51 34.96 3.69
N SER A 128 17.58 34.77 5.01
CA SER A 128 18.31 33.66 5.63
C SER A 128 17.45 32.36 5.68
N PHE A 129 16.15 32.49 5.59
CA PHE A 129 15.22 31.38 5.74
C PHE A 129 15.46 30.23 4.70
N PRO A 130 15.73 30.50 3.41
CA PRO A 130 16.08 29.45 2.45
C PRO A 130 17.31 28.62 2.87
N ARG A 131 18.33 29.25 3.46
CA ARG A 131 19.51 28.54 3.94
C ARG A 131 19.17 27.59 5.09
N LEU A 132 18.28 28.00 5.98
CA LEU A 132 17.83 27.18 7.10
C LEU A 132 17.06 25.93 6.62
N ILE A 133 16.24 26.07 5.58
CA ILE A 133 15.36 25.00 5.10
C ILE A 133 16.05 24.10 4.09
N LEU A 134 16.74 24.66 3.10
CA LEU A 134 17.39 23.94 2.01
C LEU A 134 18.83 23.53 2.31
N GLY A 135 19.43 24.18 3.29
CA GLY A 135 20.82 23.96 3.72
C GLY A 135 21.84 24.83 2.97
N ASP A 136 22.92 25.21 3.66
CA ASP A 136 23.95 26.10 3.11
C ASP A 136 24.61 25.53 1.85
N GLY A 137 24.95 24.26 1.86
CA GLY A 137 25.62 23.61 0.71
C GLY A 137 24.79 23.64 -0.56
N TYR A 138 23.47 23.38 -0.47
CA TYR A 138 22.57 23.48 -1.60
C TYR A 138 22.43 24.92 -2.09
N MET A 139 22.30 25.87 -1.17
CA MET A 139 22.16 27.28 -1.49
C MET A 139 23.40 27.86 -2.16
N ASP A 140 24.60 27.57 -1.64
CA ASP A 140 25.86 28.05 -2.22
C ASP A 140 26.07 27.50 -3.63
N MET A 141 25.84 26.21 -3.82
CA MET A 141 25.91 25.57 -5.15
C MET A 141 24.89 26.16 -6.13
N THR A 142 23.65 26.40 -5.69
CA THR A 142 22.61 26.98 -6.54
C THR A 142 22.94 28.42 -6.93
N LEU A 143 23.41 29.24 -6.01
CA LEU A 143 23.83 30.62 -6.29
C LEU A 143 25.03 30.67 -7.24
N GLU A 144 26.00 29.76 -7.10
CA GLU A 144 27.12 29.64 -8.05
C GLU A 144 26.65 29.26 -9.45
N ASN A 145 25.70 28.33 -9.57
CA ASN A 145 25.12 27.94 -10.87
C ASN A 145 24.31 29.08 -11.49
N ILE A 146 23.54 29.83 -10.70
CA ILE A 146 22.84 31.03 -11.17
C ILE A 146 23.86 32.06 -11.72
N ALA A 147 24.96 32.29 -11.01
CA ALA A 147 26.02 33.23 -11.44
C ALA A 147 26.71 32.79 -12.75
N LYS A 148 26.78 31.47 -13.03
CA LYS A 148 27.30 30.90 -14.29
C LYS A 148 26.28 30.93 -15.42
N GLY A 149 25.04 31.32 -15.19
CA GLY A 149 23.97 31.29 -16.18
C GLY A 149 23.34 29.91 -16.40
N GLU A 150 23.59 28.96 -15.50
CA GLU A 150 23.05 27.62 -15.51
C GLU A 150 22.27 27.34 -14.22
N PRO A 151 21.15 28.03 -13.95
CA PRO A 151 20.45 27.98 -12.68
C PRO A 151 19.99 26.58 -12.29
N MET A 152 19.73 25.72 -13.29
CA MET A 152 19.37 24.31 -13.12
C MET A 152 20.58 23.37 -13.29
N GLY A 153 21.81 23.88 -13.26
CA GLY A 153 23.05 23.11 -13.41
C GLY A 153 23.27 22.05 -12.31
N VAL A 154 22.61 22.20 -11.15
CA VAL A 154 22.48 21.12 -10.14
C VAL A 154 21.84 19.88 -10.77
N TYR A 155 20.99 20.09 -11.75
CA TYR A 155 20.23 19.08 -12.47
C TYR A 155 20.88 18.68 -13.82
N GLY A 156 21.95 19.33 -14.27
CA GLY A 156 22.53 19.16 -15.60
C GLY A 156 23.85 18.38 -15.69
N ASN A 157 24.48 18.04 -14.57
CA ASN A 157 25.80 17.39 -14.55
C ASN A 157 25.79 15.86 -14.49
N GLU A 158 24.63 15.24 -14.31
CA GLU A 158 24.42 13.80 -14.44
C GLU A 158 23.68 13.50 -15.74
N GLU A 159 23.86 12.31 -16.31
CA GLU A 159 23.02 11.88 -17.43
C GLU A 159 21.54 12.07 -17.04
N GLU A 160 20.75 12.74 -17.89
CA GLU A 160 19.35 13.13 -17.64
C GLU A 160 18.51 12.00 -17.02
N GLY A 161 18.80 10.74 -17.38
CA GLY A 161 18.15 9.55 -16.83
C GLY A 161 18.53 9.26 -15.37
N GLY A 162 19.76 9.49 -14.96
CA GLY A 162 20.22 9.24 -13.59
C GLY A 162 19.57 10.18 -12.58
N MET A 163 19.46 11.45 -12.95
CA MET A 163 18.82 12.47 -12.13
C MET A 163 17.31 12.22 -11.97
N PHE A 164 16.60 11.92 -13.06
CA PHE A 164 15.18 11.57 -13.02
C PHE A 164 14.91 10.42 -12.04
N ILE A 165 15.71 9.36 -12.13
CA ILE A 165 15.62 8.22 -11.21
C ILE A 165 15.90 8.66 -9.77
N GLY A 166 16.93 9.48 -9.55
CA GLY A 166 17.30 9.98 -8.22
C GLY A 166 16.18 10.78 -7.56
N ILE A 167 15.58 11.73 -8.28
CA ILE A 167 14.45 12.54 -7.81
C ILE A 167 13.23 11.65 -7.53
N THR A 168 12.89 10.77 -8.46
CA THR A 168 11.75 9.86 -8.30
C THR A 168 11.93 8.95 -7.08
N LEU A 169 13.10 8.34 -6.89
CA LEU A 169 13.39 7.50 -5.73
C LEU A 169 13.33 8.30 -4.42
N ASN A 170 13.86 9.53 -4.41
CA ASN A 170 13.76 10.42 -3.24
C ASN A 170 12.29 10.69 -2.88
N ASN A 171 11.45 11.02 -3.85
CA ASN A 171 10.03 11.34 -3.60
C ASN A 171 9.20 10.11 -3.22
N ILE A 172 9.51 8.94 -3.77
CA ILE A 172 8.95 7.66 -3.31
C ILE A 172 9.32 7.45 -1.83
N MET A 173 10.57 7.65 -1.45
CA MET A 173 11.03 7.49 -0.07
C MET A 173 10.36 8.51 0.87
N VAL A 174 10.22 9.77 0.45
CA VAL A 174 9.52 10.81 1.21
C VAL A 174 8.05 10.43 1.42
N SER A 175 7.35 10.03 0.35
CA SER A 175 5.95 9.59 0.43
C SER A 175 5.79 8.39 1.35
N PHE A 176 6.68 7.41 1.24
CA PHE A 176 6.70 6.23 2.11
C PHE A 176 6.94 6.61 3.58
N ASN A 177 7.87 7.51 3.87
CA ASN A 177 8.14 7.98 5.23
C ASN A 177 6.94 8.72 5.82
N VAL A 178 6.27 9.58 5.04
CA VAL A 178 5.03 10.27 5.44
C VAL A 178 3.94 9.26 5.79
N PHE A 179 3.75 8.24 4.96
CA PHE A 179 2.77 7.18 5.19
C PHE A 179 3.09 6.35 6.44
N VAL A 180 4.30 5.81 6.55
CA VAL A 180 4.71 4.92 7.65
C VAL A 180 4.72 5.64 8.99
N SER A 181 5.05 6.94 9.01
CA SER A 181 5.01 7.74 10.25
C SER A 181 3.60 7.82 10.86
N GLY A 182 2.55 7.64 10.04
CA GLY A 182 1.17 7.50 10.50
C GLY A 182 0.94 6.29 11.41
N VAL A 183 1.74 5.23 11.26
CA VAL A 183 1.71 4.06 12.17
C VAL A 183 2.11 4.44 13.59
N LEU A 184 3.00 5.43 13.74
CA LEU A 184 3.38 5.94 15.06
C LEU A 184 2.31 6.88 15.62
N THR A 185 1.96 7.92 14.87
CA THR A 185 0.91 8.88 15.22
C THR A 185 0.45 9.66 13.98
N SER A 186 -0.82 10.06 13.91
CA SER A 186 -1.33 10.99 12.89
C SER A 186 -0.54 12.31 12.88
N PHE A 187 -0.13 12.77 14.06
CA PHE A 187 0.66 14.00 14.21
C PHE A 187 2.00 13.92 13.45
N MET A 188 2.70 12.79 13.53
CA MET A 188 4.01 12.63 12.88
C MET A 188 3.88 12.66 11.35
N SER A 189 2.85 12.01 10.80
CA SER A 189 2.54 12.07 9.37
C SER A 189 2.20 13.51 8.93
N GLY A 190 1.35 14.21 9.69
CA GLY A 190 1.03 15.62 9.45
C GLY A 190 2.25 16.54 9.54
N PHE A 191 3.16 16.30 10.49
CA PHE A 191 4.40 17.06 10.65
C PHE A 191 5.36 16.87 9.46
N LEU A 192 5.56 15.65 9.00
CA LEU A 192 6.39 15.40 7.82
C LEU A 192 5.79 16.00 6.55
N LEU A 193 4.47 15.94 6.40
CA LEU A 193 3.75 16.58 5.30
C LEU A 193 3.94 18.11 5.36
N PHE A 194 3.78 18.70 6.54
CA PHE A 194 3.99 20.13 6.80
C PHE A 194 5.42 20.58 6.45
N ARG A 195 6.41 19.83 6.89
CA ARG A 195 7.83 20.11 6.57
C ARG A 195 8.09 20.09 5.06
N ASN A 196 7.53 19.13 4.33
CA ASN A 196 7.68 19.06 2.88
C ASN A 196 6.99 20.24 2.18
N GLY A 197 5.82 20.67 2.63
CA GLY A 197 5.14 21.84 2.08
C GLY A 197 5.96 23.13 2.27
N ILE A 198 6.54 23.35 3.45
CA ILE A 198 7.44 24.51 3.68
C ILE A 198 8.63 24.47 2.72
N MET A 199 9.25 23.31 2.53
CA MET A 199 10.39 23.16 1.62
C MET A 199 10.03 23.54 0.19
N VAL A 200 8.88 23.09 -0.31
CA VAL A 200 8.38 23.43 -1.68
C VAL A 200 8.14 24.93 -1.80
N GLY A 201 7.42 25.54 -0.84
CA GLY A 201 7.14 26.98 -0.86
C GLY A 201 8.41 27.83 -0.78
N CYS A 202 9.37 27.41 0.02
CA CYS A 202 10.67 28.05 0.15
C CYS A 202 11.48 27.97 -1.16
N PHE A 203 11.54 26.78 -1.77
CA PHE A 203 12.24 26.54 -3.02
C PHE A 203 11.70 27.41 -4.16
N ASP A 204 10.42 27.36 -4.42
CA ASP A 204 9.80 28.12 -5.53
C ASP A 204 9.95 29.64 -5.32
N THR A 205 9.83 30.12 -4.07
CA THR A 205 9.99 31.54 -3.75
C THR A 205 11.42 32.00 -3.91
N PHE A 206 12.39 31.19 -3.55
CA PHE A 206 13.80 31.49 -3.76
C PHE A 206 14.11 31.71 -5.26
N PHE A 207 13.65 30.83 -6.13
CA PHE A 207 13.81 31.00 -7.59
C PHE A 207 13.01 32.19 -8.14
N TYR A 208 11.84 32.50 -7.56
CA TYR A 208 11.08 33.69 -7.91
C TYR A 208 11.86 34.98 -7.61
N GLN A 209 12.50 35.08 -6.46
CA GLN A 209 13.32 36.25 -6.08
C GLN A 209 14.52 36.47 -7.03
N HIS A 210 15.01 35.43 -7.69
CA HIS A 210 16.09 35.49 -8.67
C HIS A 210 15.58 35.64 -10.12
N GLY A 211 14.27 35.80 -10.33
CA GLY A 211 13.67 35.94 -11.67
C GLY A 211 13.59 34.65 -12.49
N LEU A 212 13.80 33.49 -11.85
CA LEU A 212 13.93 32.17 -12.47
C LEU A 212 12.75 31.24 -12.19
N LEU A 213 11.62 31.79 -11.70
CA LEU A 213 10.43 30.98 -11.36
C LEU A 213 9.93 30.14 -12.55
N GLY A 214 9.93 30.71 -13.76
CA GLY A 214 9.46 29.99 -14.94
C GLY A 214 10.30 28.77 -15.27
N GLU A 215 11.63 28.90 -15.19
CA GLU A 215 12.58 27.80 -15.43
C GLU A 215 12.50 26.74 -14.33
N SER A 216 12.40 27.19 -13.06
CA SER A 216 12.23 26.32 -11.91
C SER A 216 10.94 25.50 -11.99
N LEU A 217 9.80 26.14 -12.27
CA LEU A 217 8.52 25.45 -12.42
C LEU A 217 8.53 24.48 -13.59
N LEU A 218 9.14 24.84 -14.72
CA LEU A 218 9.23 23.95 -15.88
C LEU A 218 10.05 22.69 -15.56
N ALA A 219 11.16 22.86 -14.86
CA ALA A 219 12.03 21.76 -14.45
C ALA A 219 11.38 20.88 -13.36
N THR A 220 10.66 21.48 -12.40
CA THR A 220 10.14 20.76 -11.25
C THR A 220 8.71 20.24 -11.47
N MET A 221 7.82 20.98 -12.16
CA MET A 221 6.41 20.61 -12.31
C MET A 221 6.18 19.48 -13.31
N LEU A 222 7.09 19.26 -14.25
CA LEU A 222 6.97 18.12 -15.18
C LEU A 222 6.94 16.77 -14.44
N HIS A 223 7.66 16.70 -13.32
CA HIS A 223 7.73 15.52 -12.44
C HIS A 223 6.95 15.77 -11.14
N GLY A 224 7.07 16.97 -10.59
CA GLY A 224 6.63 17.34 -9.26
C GLY A 224 5.11 17.31 -9.07
N THR A 225 4.29 17.52 -10.10
CA THR A 225 2.83 17.44 -9.96
C THR A 225 2.37 16.05 -9.52
N LEU A 226 2.93 15.00 -10.11
CA LEU A 226 2.63 13.62 -9.71
C LEU A 226 3.22 13.31 -8.34
N GLU A 227 4.42 13.76 -8.06
CA GLU A 227 5.14 13.53 -6.81
C GLU A 227 4.48 14.23 -5.63
N LEU A 228 4.12 15.51 -5.78
CA LEU A 228 3.40 16.26 -4.75
C LEU A 228 2.01 15.69 -4.46
N SER A 229 1.30 15.25 -5.51
CA SER A 229 0.03 14.53 -5.31
C SER A 229 0.22 13.22 -4.57
N ALA A 230 1.28 12.46 -4.85
CA ALA A 230 1.61 11.23 -4.13
C ALA A 230 1.91 11.49 -2.64
N ILE A 231 2.66 12.56 -2.31
CA ILE A 231 2.94 12.95 -0.92
C ILE A 231 1.64 13.33 -0.18
N ILE A 232 0.71 14.05 -0.82
CA ILE A 232 -0.58 14.42 -0.24
C ILE A 232 -1.44 13.19 0.03
N VAL A 233 -1.50 12.24 -0.93
CA VAL A 233 -2.21 10.97 -0.75
C VAL A 233 -1.58 10.12 0.35
N ALA A 234 -0.26 10.05 0.40
CA ALA A 234 0.49 9.36 1.46
C ALA A 234 0.23 9.99 2.84
N GLY A 235 0.14 11.33 2.90
CA GLY A 235 -0.26 12.07 4.10
C GLY A 235 -1.66 11.72 4.57
N ALA A 236 -2.63 11.68 3.66
CA ALA A 236 -4.01 11.27 3.97
C ALA A 236 -4.07 9.85 4.52
N ALA A 237 -3.34 8.92 3.88
CA ALA A 237 -3.27 7.53 4.32
C ALA A 237 -2.60 7.39 5.70
N GLY A 238 -1.51 8.14 5.96
CA GLY A 238 -0.86 8.18 7.26
C GLY A 238 -1.76 8.76 8.36
N LEU A 239 -2.52 9.83 8.06
CA LEU A 239 -3.52 10.39 8.97
C LEU A 239 -4.65 9.39 9.25
N ALA A 240 -5.09 8.62 8.26
CA ALA A 240 -6.12 7.60 8.41
C ALA A 240 -5.66 6.48 9.37
N ILE A 241 -4.46 5.97 9.18
CA ILE A 241 -3.89 4.91 10.04
C ILE A 241 -3.73 5.42 11.46
N GLY A 242 -3.15 6.60 11.64
CA GLY A 242 -2.92 7.15 12.98
C GLY A 242 -4.18 7.57 13.74
N ASN A 243 -5.32 7.76 13.05
CA ASN A 243 -6.62 8.01 13.69
C ASN A 243 -7.35 6.71 14.08
N GLY A 244 -6.87 5.56 13.62
CA GLY A 244 -7.47 4.26 13.94
C GLY A 244 -7.02 3.67 15.28
N TRP A 245 -6.14 4.36 16.02
CA TRP A 245 -5.66 4.01 17.37
C TRP A 245 -6.42 4.84 18.45
#